data_89edc4e926f277e46144d49744743bf8
#
_entry.id   89edc4e926f277e46144d49744743bf8
#
_cell.length_a   1.000
_cell.length_b   1.000
_cell.length_c   1.000
_cell.angle_alpha   90.00
_cell.angle_beta   90.00
_cell.angle_gamma   90.00
#
_symmetry.space_group_name_H-M   'P 1'
#
loop_
_entity.id
_entity.type
_entity.pdbx_description
1 polymer ?
#
loop_
_entity_poly.entity_id
_entity_poly.type
_entity_poly.pdbx_seq_one_letter_code
_entity_poly.pdbx_strand_id
1 'polypeptide(L)'
;MALPMVHLLAAWEWAQDKPEFRENPDYYLGAVSPDAIHVRDHDDKSHKNEIHLNNWRTPDPDAVLRYWIEHHTPFDIGYGIHVLLDGQWATEFRARFPEMLLPNGKPDPDVYYNDTCVTDFRLYAESPLRPFLMDMVAKGHAPADHPLLTQAEFDEWRRDTIGFYQRPCPKSDPARYLDENYARAFMDRCGALMTQTYERMKAMNETQKSILDRRSTRGFSDEILTEAEIQTLVDAALASPTACKYQDWHFNFVTDKALLKDYSDEYRAGMLAQLDAANQEKYRQYDLFFNAPLVVFITLPKEPRSRFAQVDAGIAVENLALSAQGMGLGSVILGRPLDVLTAENGVQWEKRLGFMEGHCFAIAIAIGHNTVTKDAHPVGENKISFVK
;
A
#
# COMPACT_ATOMS: atom_id res chain seq x y z
N MET A 1 -7.23 -21.22 -10.39
CA MET A 1 -7.91 -20.00 -10.79
C MET A 1 -9.34 -20.31 -11.14
N ALA A 2 -10.26 -19.59 -10.58
CA ALA A 2 -11.59 -19.50 -11.16
C ALA A 2 -11.48 -18.84 -12.54
N LEU A 3 -12.41 -19.13 -13.45
CA LEU A 3 -12.43 -18.50 -14.77
C LEU A 3 -13.40 -17.29 -14.75
N PRO A 4 -13.46 -16.46 -15.83
CA PRO A 4 -14.11 -15.16 -15.79
C PRO A 4 -15.56 -15.14 -15.29
N MET A 5 -16.38 -16.17 -15.60
CA MET A 5 -17.78 -16.16 -15.15
C MET A 5 -17.95 -16.30 -13.65
N VAL A 6 -17.09 -17.07 -12.97
CA VAL A 6 -17.12 -17.17 -11.51
C VAL A 6 -16.84 -15.82 -10.88
N HIS A 7 -15.81 -15.10 -11.39
CA HIS A 7 -15.48 -13.76 -10.89
C HIS A 7 -16.60 -12.76 -11.15
N LEU A 8 -17.16 -12.74 -12.35
CA LEU A 8 -18.23 -11.81 -12.73
C LEU A 8 -19.53 -12.05 -11.98
N LEU A 9 -19.93 -13.32 -11.79
CA LEU A 9 -21.11 -13.66 -11.02
C LEU A 9 -20.94 -13.31 -9.55
N ALA A 10 -19.81 -13.66 -8.92
CA ALA A 10 -19.53 -13.29 -7.54
C ALA A 10 -19.50 -11.75 -7.35
N ALA A 11 -18.88 -11.03 -8.28
CA ALA A 11 -18.89 -9.58 -8.26
C ALA A 11 -20.29 -9.00 -8.38
N TRP A 12 -21.12 -9.56 -9.27
CA TRP A 12 -22.49 -9.14 -9.44
C TRP A 12 -23.35 -9.43 -8.19
N GLU A 13 -23.26 -10.61 -7.61
CA GLU A 13 -23.99 -10.98 -6.39
C GLU A 13 -23.61 -10.06 -5.22
N TRP A 14 -22.33 -9.77 -5.05
CA TRP A 14 -21.85 -8.88 -4.00
C TRP A 14 -22.29 -7.42 -4.18
N ALA A 15 -22.48 -6.97 -5.43
CA ALA A 15 -22.87 -5.59 -5.75
C ALA A 15 -24.37 -5.31 -5.65
N GLN A 16 -25.24 -6.30 -5.34
CA GLN A 16 -26.70 -6.14 -5.43
C GLN A 16 -27.27 -5.02 -4.54
N ASP A 17 -26.69 -4.82 -3.38
CA ASP A 17 -27.05 -3.77 -2.41
C ASP A 17 -26.14 -2.54 -2.48
N LYS A 18 -25.29 -2.43 -3.52
CA LYS A 18 -24.27 -1.36 -3.69
C LYS A 18 -24.46 -0.68 -5.06
N PRO A 19 -25.34 0.35 -5.12
CA PRO A 19 -25.68 1.01 -6.40
C PRO A 19 -24.46 1.61 -7.10
N GLU A 20 -23.41 1.99 -6.37
CA GLU A 20 -22.18 2.54 -6.92
C GLU A 20 -21.37 1.54 -7.78
N PHE A 21 -21.59 0.24 -7.59
CA PHE A 21 -20.91 -0.83 -8.33
C PHE A 21 -21.83 -1.61 -9.25
N ARG A 22 -23.08 -1.79 -8.86
CA ARG A 22 -24.04 -2.70 -9.49
C ARG A 22 -24.17 -2.53 -11.01
N GLU A 23 -24.19 -1.29 -11.49
CA GLU A 23 -24.31 -0.95 -12.91
C GLU A 23 -23.07 -0.21 -13.44
N ASN A 24 -21.93 -0.37 -12.77
CA ASN A 24 -20.68 0.32 -13.13
C ASN A 24 -19.78 -0.59 -13.98
N PRO A 25 -19.57 -0.26 -15.27
CA PRO A 25 -18.74 -1.08 -16.17
C PRO A 25 -17.30 -1.26 -15.71
N ASP A 26 -16.69 -0.22 -15.10
CA ASP A 26 -15.31 -0.27 -14.65
C ASP A 26 -15.12 -1.30 -13.54
N TYR A 27 -16.11 -1.45 -12.65
CA TYR A 27 -16.12 -2.46 -11.60
C TYR A 27 -16.05 -3.89 -12.16
N TYR A 28 -16.84 -4.20 -13.18
CA TYR A 28 -16.83 -5.53 -13.79
C TYR A 28 -15.57 -5.80 -14.61
N LEU A 29 -15.03 -4.79 -15.28
CA LEU A 29 -13.73 -4.92 -15.91
C LEU A 29 -12.65 -5.20 -14.86
N GLY A 30 -12.64 -4.46 -13.75
CA GLY A 30 -11.75 -4.69 -12.62
C GLY A 30 -11.81 -6.14 -12.11
N ALA A 31 -13.03 -6.71 -11.98
CA ALA A 31 -13.25 -8.08 -11.49
C ALA A 31 -12.64 -9.20 -12.37
N VAL A 32 -12.17 -8.90 -13.57
CA VAL A 32 -11.45 -9.85 -14.43
C VAL A 32 -10.01 -9.41 -14.76
N SER A 33 -9.63 -8.21 -14.39
CA SER A 33 -8.39 -7.55 -14.83
C SER A 33 -7.08 -8.08 -14.22
N PRO A 34 -6.99 -8.64 -13.01
CA PRO A 34 -5.74 -9.23 -12.52
C PRO A 34 -5.18 -10.32 -13.45
N ASP A 35 -6.04 -11.02 -14.17
CA ASP A 35 -5.62 -12.01 -15.14
C ASP A 35 -5.11 -11.44 -16.47
N ALA A 36 -5.17 -10.11 -16.70
CA ALA A 36 -4.54 -9.45 -17.83
C ALA A 36 -3.02 -9.65 -17.89
N ILE A 37 -2.40 -10.07 -16.79
CA ILE A 37 -1.00 -10.49 -16.77
C ILE A 37 -0.69 -11.61 -17.77
N HIS A 38 -1.68 -12.42 -18.14
CA HIS A 38 -1.51 -13.46 -19.15
C HIS A 38 -1.22 -12.90 -20.55
N VAL A 39 -1.54 -11.66 -20.84
CA VAL A 39 -1.16 -10.98 -22.08
C VAL A 39 0.36 -10.79 -22.15
N ARG A 40 1.00 -10.43 -21.04
CA ARG A 40 2.46 -10.24 -20.91
C ARG A 40 3.20 -11.57 -20.78
N ASP A 41 2.76 -12.38 -19.84
CA ASP A 41 3.50 -13.54 -19.36
C ASP A 41 3.13 -14.83 -20.11
N HIS A 42 2.02 -14.87 -20.86
CA HIS A 42 1.48 -16.06 -21.50
C HIS A 42 1.40 -17.25 -20.52
N ASP A 43 2.24 -18.26 -20.68
CA ASP A 43 2.32 -19.43 -19.79
C ASP A 43 3.28 -19.25 -18.60
N ASP A 44 4.12 -18.20 -18.60
CA ASP A 44 4.96 -17.84 -17.48
C ASP A 44 4.08 -17.23 -16.35
N LYS A 45 4.33 -17.63 -15.13
CA LYS A 45 3.58 -17.17 -13.95
C LYS A 45 4.46 -16.38 -12.97
N SER A 46 5.61 -15.87 -13.45
CA SER A 46 6.60 -15.19 -12.61
C SER A 46 6.05 -13.94 -11.94
N HIS A 47 5.27 -13.12 -12.67
CA HIS A 47 4.68 -11.89 -12.14
C HIS A 47 3.28 -12.08 -11.55
N LYS A 48 2.67 -13.27 -11.69
CA LYS A 48 1.28 -13.47 -11.26
C LYS A 48 1.06 -13.19 -9.77
N ASN A 49 2.02 -13.53 -8.92
CA ASN A 49 1.91 -13.28 -7.48
C ASN A 49 1.89 -11.78 -7.15
N GLU A 50 2.73 -10.99 -7.80
CA GLU A 50 2.77 -9.53 -7.65
C GLU A 50 1.44 -8.89 -8.10
N ILE A 51 0.97 -9.23 -9.31
CA ILE A 51 -0.27 -8.71 -9.89
C ILE A 51 -1.49 -9.10 -9.05
N HIS A 52 -1.47 -10.25 -8.39
CA HIS A 52 -2.51 -10.66 -7.46
C HIS A 52 -2.23 -10.23 -6.01
N LEU A 53 -1.47 -9.15 -5.80
CA LEU A 53 -1.21 -8.55 -4.48
C LEU A 53 -0.71 -9.59 -3.44
N ASN A 54 0.14 -10.53 -3.88
CA ASN A 54 0.63 -11.67 -3.10
C ASN A 54 -0.45 -12.65 -2.60
N ASN A 55 -1.66 -12.59 -3.15
CA ASN A 55 -2.82 -13.42 -2.77
C ASN A 55 -3.04 -14.66 -3.63
N TRP A 56 -2.27 -14.87 -4.67
CA TRP A 56 -2.58 -15.87 -5.69
C TRP A 56 -2.78 -17.31 -5.17
N ARG A 57 -2.17 -17.66 -4.04
CA ARG A 57 -2.27 -19.03 -3.48
C ARG A 57 -2.82 -19.09 -2.06
N THR A 58 -2.80 -17.99 -1.38
CA THR A 58 -3.23 -17.88 0.02
C THR A 58 -3.91 -16.54 0.19
N PRO A 59 -5.16 -16.49 0.68
CA PRO A 59 -5.86 -15.23 0.87
C PRO A 59 -5.10 -14.34 1.85
N ASP A 60 -4.85 -13.10 1.46
CA ASP A 60 -4.35 -12.03 2.32
C ASP A 60 -5.30 -10.81 2.19
N PRO A 61 -6.41 -10.80 2.93
CA PRO A 61 -7.35 -9.68 2.89
C PRO A 61 -6.73 -8.34 3.27
N ASP A 62 -5.65 -8.35 4.06
CA ASP A 62 -4.97 -7.12 4.45
C ASP A 62 -4.15 -6.52 3.30
N ALA A 63 -3.63 -7.33 2.37
CA ALA A 63 -3.01 -6.82 1.15
C ALA A 63 -4.04 -6.15 0.24
N VAL A 64 -5.23 -6.75 0.07
CA VAL A 64 -6.34 -6.14 -0.68
C VAL A 64 -6.86 -4.88 0.01
N LEU A 65 -6.96 -4.90 1.35
CA LEU A 65 -7.33 -3.71 2.11
C LEU A 65 -6.37 -2.55 1.89
N ARG A 66 -5.04 -2.78 1.92
CA ARG A 66 -4.04 -1.76 1.62
C ARG A 66 -4.20 -1.22 0.20
N TYR A 67 -4.38 -2.10 -0.78
CA TYR A 67 -4.61 -1.70 -2.16
C TYR A 67 -5.87 -0.83 -2.30
N TRP A 68 -7.00 -1.18 -1.67
CA TRP A 68 -8.23 -0.40 -1.71
C TRP A 68 -8.16 0.93 -0.96
N ILE A 69 -7.27 1.08 0.01
CA ILE A 69 -7.02 2.36 0.68
C ILE A 69 -6.33 3.34 -0.28
N GLU A 70 -5.34 2.86 -1.03
CA GLU A 70 -4.57 3.65 -1.99
C GLU A 70 -5.32 3.85 -3.32
N HIS A 71 -6.08 2.84 -3.73
CA HIS A 71 -6.79 2.75 -5.02
C HIS A 71 -8.23 2.30 -4.76
N HIS A 72 -9.18 3.22 -4.88
CA HIS A 72 -10.57 2.98 -4.47
C HIS A 72 -11.63 3.36 -5.52
N THR A 73 -11.22 3.43 -6.79
CA THR A 73 -12.18 3.57 -7.89
C THR A 73 -13.03 2.29 -8.02
N PRO A 74 -14.19 2.33 -8.67
CA PRO A 74 -14.96 1.11 -8.93
C PRO A 74 -14.15 0.00 -9.59
N PHE A 75 -13.22 0.34 -10.50
CA PHE A 75 -12.30 -0.61 -11.11
C PHE A 75 -11.42 -1.30 -10.04
N ASP A 76 -10.83 -0.52 -9.14
CA ASP A 76 -9.93 -1.04 -8.10
C ASP A 76 -10.67 -1.94 -7.10
N ILE A 77 -11.93 -1.60 -6.78
CA ILE A 77 -12.76 -2.47 -5.93
C ILE A 77 -13.00 -3.81 -6.63
N GLY A 78 -13.36 -3.81 -7.91
CA GLY A 78 -13.49 -5.03 -8.71
C GLY A 78 -12.20 -5.84 -8.76
N TYR A 79 -11.06 -5.16 -8.98
CA TYR A 79 -9.73 -5.77 -9.00
C TYR A 79 -9.41 -6.55 -7.70
N GLY A 80 -9.62 -5.91 -6.56
CA GLY A 80 -9.40 -6.56 -5.26
C GLY A 80 -10.38 -7.70 -4.98
N ILE A 81 -11.64 -7.63 -5.45
CA ILE A 81 -12.59 -8.75 -5.36
C ILE A 81 -12.05 -9.98 -6.10
N HIS A 82 -11.56 -9.81 -7.34
CA HIS A 82 -10.92 -10.91 -8.06
C HIS A 82 -9.79 -11.56 -7.24
N VAL A 83 -8.91 -10.72 -6.69
CA VAL A 83 -7.74 -11.19 -5.92
C VAL A 83 -8.17 -11.98 -4.67
N LEU A 84 -9.21 -11.52 -3.94
CA LEU A 84 -9.76 -12.25 -2.79
C LEU A 84 -10.34 -13.61 -3.22
N LEU A 85 -11.07 -13.63 -4.33
CA LEU A 85 -11.67 -14.86 -4.86
C LEU A 85 -10.60 -15.88 -5.25
N ASP A 86 -9.56 -15.48 -5.96
CA ASP A 86 -8.48 -16.37 -6.39
C ASP A 86 -7.72 -16.99 -5.21
N GLY A 87 -7.39 -16.18 -4.21
CA GLY A 87 -6.75 -16.68 -2.99
C GLY A 87 -7.62 -17.69 -2.23
N GLN A 88 -8.92 -17.38 -2.07
CA GLN A 88 -9.87 -18.24 -1.40
C GLN A 88 -10.11 -19.52 -2.20
N TRP A 89 -10.28 -19.42 -3.52
CA TRP A 89 -10.44 -20.58 -4.40
C TRP A 89 -9.24 -21.53 -4.28
N ALA A 90 -8.03 -20.97 -4.38
CA ALA A 90 -6.81 -21.76 -4.31
C ALA A 90 -6.67 -22.53 -2.97
N THR A 91 -7.11 -21.95 -1.89
CA THR A 91 -7.06 -22.56 -0.56
C THR A 91 -8.17 -23.61 -0.37
N GLU A 92 -9.40 -23.25 -0.74
CA GLU A 92 -10.58 -24.06 -0.44
C GLU A 92 -10.60 -25.37 -1.23
N PHE A 93 -10.35 -25.34 -2.55
CA PHE A 93 -10.39 -26.59 -3.31
C PHE A 93 -9.29 -27.57 -2.89
N ARG A 94 -8.11 -27.07 -2.50
CA ARG A 94 -7.03 -27.94 -1.99
C ARG A 94 -7.38 -28.61 -0.66
N ALA A 95 -8.07 -27.89 0.20
CA ALA A 95 -8.51 -28.45 1.48
C ALA A 95 -9.65 -29.43 1.32
N ARG A 96 -10.56 -29.16 0.38
CA ARG A 96 -11.78 -29.95 0.19
C ARG A 96 -11.58 -31.19 -0.67
N PHE A 97 -10.68 -31.12 -1.65
CA PHE A 97 -10.43 -32.18 -2.64
C PHE A 97 -8.94 -32.51 -2.74
N PRO A 98 -8.34 -33.05 -1.67
CA PRO A 98 -6.92 -33.42 -1.69
C PRO A 98 -6.58 -34.44 -2.76
N GLU A 99 -7.54 -35.24 -3.22
CA GLU A 99 -7.42 -36.21 -4.32
C GLU A 99 -7.21 -35.58 -5.71
N MET A 100 -7.48 -34.27 -5.84
CA MET A 100 -7.14 -33.51 -7.04
C MET A 100 -5.66 -33.11 -7.07
N LEU A 101 -4.90 -33.39 -6.00
CA LEU A 101 -3.50 -32.94 -5.91
C LEU A 101 -2.53 -34.08 -6.28
N LEU A 102 -1.53 -33.71 -7.05
CA LEU A 102 -0.36 -34.56 -7.29
C LEU A 102 0.49 -34.67 -6.02
N PRO A 103 1.39 -35.68 -5.93
CA PRO A 103 2.26 -35.88 -4.76
C PRO A 103 3.12 -34.64 -4.38
N ASN A 104 3.32 -33.71 -5.31
CA ASN A 104 4.03 -32.44 -5.05
C ASN A 104 3.13 -31.30 -4.55
N GLY A 105 1.87 -31.60 -4.21
CA GLY A 105 0.88 -30.62 -3.73
C GLY A 105 0.29 -29.70 -4.79
N LYS A 106 0.67 -29.85 -6.06
CA LYS A 106 0.04 -29.10 -7.16
C LYS A 106 -1.24 -29.80 -7.62
N PRO A 107 -2.25 -29.04 -8.09
CA PRO A 107 -3.41 -29.66 -8.69
C PRO A 107 -3.02 -30.46 -9.93
N ASP A 108 -3.69 -31.60 -10.13
CA ASP A 108 -3.60 -32.36 -11.39
C ASP A 108 -4.16 -31.48 -12.51
N PRO A 109 -3.35 -31.08 -13.49
CA PRO A 109 -3.78 -30.12 -14.50
C PRO A 109 -4.90 -30.66 -15.39
N ASP A 110 -4.96 -31.97 -15.64
CA ASP A 110 -5.98 -32.55 -16.50
C ASP A 110 -7.36 -32.50 -15.81
N VAL A 111 -7.41 -32.78 -14.53
CA VAL A 111 -8.65 -32.70 -13.74
C VAL A 111 -9.02 -31.24 -13.49
N TYR A 112 -8.07 -30.46 -13.01
CA TYR A 112 -8.33 -29.08 -12.57
C TYR A 112 -8.79 -28.19 -13.73
N TYR A 113 -8.07 -28.21 -14.87
CA TYR A 113 -8.46 -27.39 -16.02
C TYR A 113 -9.68 -27.93 -16.76
N ASN A 114 -9.96 -29.23 -16.68
CA ASN A 114 -11.23 -29.76 -17.18
C ASN A 114 -12.40 -29.21 -16.37
N ASP A 115 -12.38 -29.41 -15.05
CA ASP A 115 -13.48 -29.03 -14.17
C ASP A 115 -13.74 -27.53 -14.20
N THR A 116 -12.70 -26.71 -14.04
CA THR A 116 -12.86 -25.25 -14.06
C THR A 116 -13.38 -24.74 -15.40
N CYS A 117 -12.87 -25.27 -16.52
CA CYS A 117 -13.29 -24.82 -17.86
C CYS A 117 -14.74 -25.21 -18.15
N VAL A 118 -15.10 -26.47 -17.94
CA VAL A 118 -16.47 -26.97 -18.23
C VAL A 118 -17.49 -26.24 -17.36
N THR A 119 -17.20 -26.06 -16.08
CA THR A 119 -18.08 -25.37 -15.13
C THR A 119 -18.27 -23.90 -15.51
N ASP A 120 -17.21 -23.20 -15.85
CA ASP A 120 -17.28 -21.80 -16.22
C ASP A 120 -18.09 -21.58 -17.52
N PHE A 121 -17.87 -22.42 -18.54
CA PHE A 121 -18.66 -22.39 -19.78
C PHE A 121 -20.15 -22.71 -19.55
N ARG A 122 -20.49 -23.60 -18.63
CA ARG A 122 -21.89 -23.87 -18.24
C ARG A 122 -22.51 -22.68 -17.50
N LEU A 123 -21.80 -22.11 -16.53
CA LEU A 123 -22.23 -20.89 -15.85
C LEU A 123 -22.50 -19.77 -16.85
N TYR A 124 -21.64 -19.61 -17.85
CA TYR A 124 -21.84 -18.65 -18.93
C TYR A 124 -23.10 -18.99 -19.78
N ALA A 125 -23.25 -20.23 -20.21
CA ALA A 125 -24.34 -20.64 -21.08
C ALA A 125 -25.71 -20.53 -20.41
N GLU A 126 -25.80 -20.87 -19.12
CA GLU A 126 -27.04 -20.94 -18.36
C GLU A 126 -27.41 -19.62 -17.67
N SER A 127 -26.46 -18.70 -17.49
CA SER A 127 -26.71 -17.44 -16.78
C SER A 127 -27.59 -16.49 -17.60
N PRO A 128 -28.73 -16.03 -17.07
CA PRO A 128 -29.50 -14.95 -17.68
C PRO A 128 -28.79 -13.60 -17.64
N LEU A 129 -27.77 -13.48 -16.79
CA LEU A 129 -26.95 -12.25 -16.64
C LEU A 129 -25.85 -12.13 -17.69
N ARG A 130 -25.62 -13.18 -18.48
CA ARG A 130 -24.57 -13.20 -19.50
C ARG A 130 -24.51 -11.94 -20.39
N PRO A 131 -25.65 -11.49 -20.99
CA PRO A 131 -25.60 -10.31 -21.86
C PRO A 131 -25.21 -9.04 -21.10
N PHE A 132 -25.72 -8.88 -19.88
CA PHE A 132 -25.39 -7.75 -19.01
C PHE A 132 -23.92 -7.76 -18.62
N LEU A 133 -23.40 -8.89 -18.12
CA LEU A 133 -22.00 -8.99 -17.64
C LEU A 133 -21.00 -8.74 -18.79
N MET A 134 -21.25 -9.31 -19.96
CA MET A 134 -20.39 -9.08 -21.13
C MET A 134 -20.45 -7.64 -21.63
N ASP A 135 -21.62 -6.99 -21.59
CA ASP A 135 -21.75 -5.58 -21.93
C ASP A 135 -21.03 -4.67 -20.93
N MET A 136 -21.08 -4.98 -19.62
CA MET A 136 -20.32 -4.27 -18.59
C MET A 136 -18.83 -4.39 -18.83
N VAL A 137 -18.29 -5.58 -19.02
CA VAL A 137 -16.87 -5.79 -19.32
C VAL A 137 -16.46 -5.04 -20.60
N ALA A 138 -17.30 -5.05 -21.63
CA ALA A 138 -17.01 -4.38 -22.90
C ALA A 138 -16.91 -2.85 -22.78
N LYS A 139 -17.72 -2.26 -21.90
CA LYS A 139 -17.80 -0.81 -21.68
C LYS A 139 -16.83 -0.29 -20.62
N GLY A 140 -16.27 -1.18 -19.78
CA GLY A 140 -15.40 -0.79 -18.70
C GLY A 140 -14.07 -0.16 -19.14
N HIS A 141 -13.55 0.72 -18.32
CA HIS A 141 -12.27 1.39 -18.51
C HIS A 141 -11.38 1.17 -17.27
N ALA A 142 -10.11 0.87 -17.52
CA ALA A 142 -9.12 0.82 -16.47
C ALA A 142 -8.51 2.22 -16.22
N PRO A 143 -8.03 2.52 -14.99
CA PRO A 143 -7.29 3.75 -14.73
C PRO A 143 -6.06 3.87 -15.64
N ALA A 144 -5.80 5.09 -16.16
CA ALA A 144 -4.72 5.31 -17.12
C ALA A 144 -3.31 5.04 -16.56
N ASP A 145 -3.15 5.25 -15.26
CA ASP A 145 -1.91 5.14 -14.50
C ASP A 145 -1.93 3.98 -13.49
N HIS A 146 -2.60 2.87 -13.85
CA HIS A 146 -2.65 1.70 -12.98
C HIS A 146 -1.25 1.15 -12.69
N PRO A 147 -0.88 0.92 -11.40
CA PRO A 147 0.51 0.67 -11.02
C PRO A 147 1.08 -0.69 -11.48
N LEU A 148 0.21 -1.66 -11.78
CA LEU A 148 0.62 -3.05 -11.98
C LEU A 148 0.52 -3.52 -13.44
N LEU A 149 -0.41 -2.97 -14.22
CA LEU A 149 -0.72 -3.39 -15.59
C LEU A 149 -0.91 -2.19 -16.50
N THR A 150 -0.61 -2.34 -17.78
CA THR A 150 -0.72 -1.30 -18.79
C THR A 150 -2.11 -1.27 -19.45
N GLN A 151 -2.50 -0.14 -20.05
CA GLN A 151 -3.74 -0.02 -20.81
C GLN A 151 -3.82 -1.04 -21.96
N ALA A 152 -2.71 -1.32 -22.63
CA ALA A 152 -2.67 -2.30 -23.70
C ALA A 152 -3.02 -3.71 -23.21
N GLU A 153 -2.54 -4.10 -22.04
CA GLU A 153 -2.85 -5.39 -21.41
C GLU A 153 -4.32 -5.47 -21.01
N PHE A 154 -4.89 -4.40 -20.45
CA PHE A 154 -6.31 -4.36 -20.13
C PHE A 154 -7.19 -4.44 -21.37
N ASP A 155 -6.85 -3.72 -22.44
CA ASP A 155 -7.61 -3.70 -23.68
C ASP A 155 -7.57 -5.03 -24.42
N GLU A 156 -6.43 -5.70 -24.40
CA GLU A 156 -6.29 -7.04 -24.98
C GLU A 156 -7.04 -8.10 -24.13
N TRP A 157 -6.87 -8.07 -22.81
CA TRP A 157 -7.55 -8.98 -21.91
C TRP A 157 -9.07 -8.83 -21.94
N ARG A 158 -9.57 -7.60 -22.04
CA ARG A 158 -11.00 -7.33 -22.21
C ARG A 158 -11.54 -8.00 -23.49
N ARG A 159 -10.83 -7.88 -24.62
CA ARG A 159 -11.18 -8.58 -25.86
C ARG A 159 -11.15 -10.08 -25.72
N ASP A 160 -10.11 -10.61 -25.07
CA ASP A 160 -9.94 -12.03 -24.85
C ASP A 160 -11.03 -12.60 -23.93
N THR A 161 -11.38 -11.90 -22.86
CA THR A 161 -12.47 -12.31 -21.95
C THR A 161 -13.81 -12.40 -22.68
N ILE A 162 -14.15 -11.42 -23.51
CA ILE A 162 -15.39 -11.44 -24.29
C ILE A 162 -15.34 -12.53 -25.36
N GLY A 163 -14.20 -12.67 -26.04
CA GLY A 163 -14.00 -13.64 -27.11
C GLY A 163 -13.89 -15.08 -26.62
N PHE A 164 -13.56 -15.30 -25.35
CA PHE A 164 -13.33 -16.61 -24.75
C PHE A 164 -14.52 -17.55 -24.94
N TYR A 165 -15.72 -17.08 -24.68
CA TYR A 165 -16.95 -17.86 -24.79
C TYR A 165 -17.55 -17.92 -26.20
N GLN A 166 -16.98 -17.23 -27.18
CA GLN A 166 -17.41 -17.34 -28.57
C GLN A 166 -16.86 -18.61 -29.25
N ARG A 167 -15.91 -19.28 -28.60
CA ARG A 167 -15.34 -20.54 -29.05
C ARG A 167 -16.00 -21.71 -28.29
N PRO A 168 -16.03 -22.91 -28.85
CA PRO A 168 -16.44 -24.10 -28.11
C PRO A 168 -15.59 -24.30 -26.86
N CYS A 169 -16.18 -24.81 -25.78
CA CYS A 169 -15.41 -25.21 -24.61
C CYS A 169 -14.29 -26.20 -25.04
N PRO A 170 -13.02 -25.94 -24.73
CA PRO A 170 -11.93 -26.83 -25.12
C PRO A 170 -11.87 -28.14 -24.34
N LYS A 171 -12.74 -28.31 -23.35
CA LYS A 171 -12.88 -29.47 -22.49
C LYS A 171 -14.30 -30.00 -22.57
N SER A 172 -14.49 -31.32 -22.45
CA SER A 172 -15.80 -31.97 -22.67
C SER A 172 -16.20 -32.96 -21.58
N ASP A 173 -15.27 -33.40 -20.74
CA ASP A 173 -15.56 -34.36 -19.69
C ASP A 173 -16.38 -33.68 -18.59
N PRO A 174 -17.39 -34.36 -17.99
CA PRO A 174 -18.13 -33.81 -16.87
C PRO A 174 -17.18 -33.40 -15.73
N ALA A 175 -17.43 -32.24 -15.13
CA ALA A 175 -16.70 -31.81 -13.95
C ALA A 175 -16.91 -32.82 -12.81
N ARG A 176 -15.82 -33.21 -12.13
CA ARG A 176 -15.81 -34.21 -11.08
C ARG A 176 -15.93 -33.63 -9.69
N TYR A 177 -15.26 -32.50 -9.46
CA TYR A 177 -15.09 -31.85 -8.14
C TYR A 177 -15.53 -30.40 -8.15
N LEU A 178 -15.08 -29.62 -9.14
CA LEU A 178 -15.33 -28.18 -9.21
C LEU A 178 -16.52 -27.89 -10.15
N ASP A 179 -17.65 -28.52 -9.88
CA ASP A 179 -18.87 -28.35 -10.65
C ASP A 179 -19.63 -27.05 -10.35
N GLU A 180 -20.74 -26.81 -11.00
CA GLU A 180 -21.57 -25.61 -10.84
C GLU A 180 -22.10 -25.44 -9.39
N ASN A 181 -22.40 -26.53 -8.70
CA ASN A 181 -22.83 -26.47 -7.31
C ASN A 181 -21.72 -26.02 -6.39
N TYR A 182 -20.51 -26.54 -6.62
CA TYR A 182 -19.32 -26.08 -5.91
C TYR A 182 -19.05 -24.59 -6.17
N ALA A 183 -19.10 -24.16 -7.44
CA ALA A 183 -18.83 -22.77 -7.82
C ALA A 183 -19.84 -21.80 -7.18
N ARG A 184 -21.14 -22.11 -7.21
CA ARG A 184 -22.19 -21.29 -6.57
C ARG A 184 -22.01 -21.22 -5.06
N ALA A 185 -21.85 -22.35 -4.40
CA ALA A 185 -21.61 -22.38 -2.96
C ALA A 185 -20.29 -21.69 -2.55
N PHE A 186 -19.29 -21.69 -3.43
CA PHE A 186 -18.05 -20.93 -3.23
C PHE A 186 -18.30 -19.41 -3.29
N MET A 187 -19.04 -18.93 -4.29
CA MET A 187 -19.37 -17.50 -4.42
C MET A 187 -20.14 -16.99 -3.20
N ASP A 188 -21.14 -17.73 -2.74
CA ASP A 188 -21.91 -17.42 -1.51
C ASP A 188 -20.99 -17.22 -0.29
N ARG A 189 -20.04 -18.15 -0.10
CA ARG A 189 -19.10 -18.07 1.05
C ARG A 189 -18.14 -16.88 0.96
N CYS A 190 -17.71 -16.54 -0.26
CA CYS A 190 -16.78 -15.42 -0.46
C CYS A 190 -17.43 -14.06 -0.23
N GLY A 191 -18.74 -13.94 -0.36
CA GLY A 191 -19.48 -12.69 -0.12
C GLY A 191 -19.19 -12.08 1.25
N ALA A 192 -19.08 -12.91 2.29
CA ALA A 192 -18.74 -12.45 3.64
C ALA A 192 -17.33 -11.87 3.73
N LEU A 193 -16.35 -12.51 3.10
CA LEU A 193 -14.94 -12.04 3.08
C LEU A 193 -14.83 -10.68 2.34
N MET A 194 -15.46 -10.58 1.17
CA MET A 194 -15.50 -9.34 0.39
C MET A 194 -16.12 -8.19 1.19
N THR A 195 -17.29 -8.44 1.81
CA THR A 195 -17.99 -7.46 2.63
C THR A 195 -17.16 -7.04 3.84
N GLN A 196 -16.58 -7.97 4.59
CA GLN A 196 -15.76 -7.65 5.74
C GLN A 196 -14.56 -6.78 5.37
N THR A 197 -13.87 -7.10 4.27
CA THR A 197 -12.70 -6.33 3.81
C THR A 197 -13.11 -4.93 3.36
N TYR A 198 -14.22 -4.80 2.63
CA TYR A 198 -14.75 -3.53 2.15
C TYR A 198 -15.24 -2.63 3.31
N GLU A 199 -15.99 -3.18 4.28
CA GLU A 199 -16.44 -2.42 5.45
C GLU A 199 -15.26 -1.99 6.33
N ARG A 200 -14.20 -2.79 6.43
CA ARG A 200 -12.95 -2.35 7.09
C ARG A 200 -12.35 -1.14 6.38
N MET A 201 -12.30 -1.13 5.05
CA MET A 201 -11.82 0.03 4.27
C MET A 201 -12.70 1.26 4.54
N LYS A 202 -14.03 1.11 4.49
CA LYS A 202 -14.96 2.23 4.76
C LYS A 202 -14.91 2.76 6.19
N ALA A 203 -14.67 1.86 7.16
CA ALA A 203 -14.55 2.24 8.56
C ALA A 203 -13.24 2.98 8.88
N MET A 204 -12.27 2.95 7.98
CA MET A 204 -11.02 3.69 8.18
C MET A 204 -11.24 5.18 8.05
N ASN A 205 -11.00 5.90 9.14
CA ASN A 205 -10.99 7.35 9.13
C ASN A 205 -9.67 7.91 8.55
N GLU A 206 -9.66 9.22 8.24
CA GLU A 206 -8.48 9.88 7.65
C GLU A 206 -7.21 9.77 8.51
N THR A 207 -7.37 9.70 9.85
CA THR A 207 -6.22 9.48 10.74
C THR A 207 -5.61 8.09 10.54
N GLN A 208 -6.45 7.05 10.44
CA GLN A 208 -5.96 5.68 10.20
C GLN A 208 -5.30 5.56 8.82
N LYS A 209 -5.86 6.20 7.79
CA LYS A 209 -5.24 6.29 6.47
C LYS A 209 -3.86 6.94 6.56
N SER A 210 -3.76 8.10 7.20
CA SER A 210 -2.48 8.79 7.39
C SER A 210 -1.43 7.91 8.09
N ILE A 211 -1.82 7.15 9.12
CA ILE A 211 -0.93 6.20 9.82
C ILE A 211 -0.42 5.10 8.88
N LEU A 212 -1.31 4.52 8.08
CA LEU A 212 -0.96 3.39 7.18
C LEU A 212 -0.21 3.84 5.93
N ASP A 213 -0.45 5.06 5.43
CA ASP A 213 0.14 5.57 4.18
C ASP A 213 1.45 6.32 4.40
N ARG A 214 1.70 6.80 5.63
CA ARG A 214 2.93 7.51 5.95
C ARG A 214 4.18 6.67 5.66
N ARG A 215 5.11 7.26 4.93
CA ARG A 215 6.41 6.65 4.59
C ARG A 215 7.56 7.56 4.99
N SER A 216 8.74 6.98 5.18
CA SER A 216 10.00 7.73 5.35
C SER A 216 10.50 8.17 3.97
N THR A 217 10.04 9.32 3.52
CA THR A 217 10.38 9.93 2.21
C THR A 217 11.80 10.47 2.23
N ARG A 218 12.60 10.14 1.22
CA ARG A 218 14.01 10.55 1.09
C ARG A 218 14.29 11.19 -0.27
N GLY A 219 13.48 12.17 -0.62
CA GLY A 219 13.58 12.97 -1.83
C GLY A 219 12.45 13.98 -1.87
N PHE A 220 12.78 15.26 -1.85
CA PHE A 220 11.83 16.36 -1.85
C PHE A 220 12.09 17.30 -3.03
N SER A 221 11.03 17.94 -3.54
CA SER A 221 11.15 18.97 -4.56
C SER A 221 11.66 20.29 -3.97
N ASP A 222 12.00 21.24 -4.86
CA ASP A 222 12.38 22.59 -4.46
C ASP A 222 11.21 23.48 -4.03
N GLU A 223 10.00 22.96 -4.12
CA GLU A 223 8.77 23.67 -3.75
C GLU A 223 8.78 23.99 -2.25
N ILE A 224 8.58 25.26 -1.92
CA ILE A 224 8.52 25.72 -0.55
C ILE A 224 7.12 25.47 0.03
N LEU A 225 7.06 25.16 1.32
CA LEU A 225 5.79 25.05 2.01
C LEU A 225 5.14 26.42 2.17
N THR A 226 3.83 26.44 2.03
CA THR A 226 3.01 27.62 2.27
C THR A 226 2.96 27.95 3.77
N GLU A 227 2.64 29.21 4.12
CA GLU A 227 2.43 29.59 5.52
C GLU A 227 1.31 28.78 6.20
N ALA A 228 0.26 28.41 5.45
CA ALA A 228 -0.84 27.61 5.96
C ALA A 228 -0.40 26.16 6.28
N GLU A 229 0.44 25.55 5.44
CA GLU A 229 1.00 24.22 5.72
C GLU A 229 1.92 24.25 6.94
N ILE A 230 2.80 25.28 7.02
CA ILE A 230 3.67 25.44 8.19
C ILE A 230 2.85 25.65 9.45
N GLN A 231 1.79 26.48 9.42
CA GLN A 231 0.93 26.71 10.58
C GLN A 231 0.22 25.43 11.02
N THR A 232 -0.27 24.62 10.07
CA THR A 232 -0.88 23.32 10.37
C THR A 232 0.10 22.38 11.07
N LEU A 233 1.38 22.38 10.66
CA LEU A 233 2.43 21.61 11.33
C LEU A 233 2.74 22.13 12.72
N VAL A 234 2.75 23.46 12.92
CA VAL A 234 2.91 24.10 14.25
C VAL A 234 1.78 23.67 15.17
N ASP A 235 0.55 23.72 14.71
CA ASP A 235 -0.64 23.33 15.50
C ASP A 235 -0.57 21.84 15.89
N ALA A 236 -0.17 20.98 14.97
CA ALA A 236 0.02 19.55 15.23
C ALA A 236 1.13 19.28 16.26
N ALA A 237 2.25 20.00 16.18
CA ALA A 237 3.34 19.91 17.15
C ALA A 237 2.87 20.32 18.56
N LEU A 238 2.19 21.46 18.67
CA LEU A 238 1.72 22.01 19.93
C LEU A 238 0.57 21.21 20.56
N ALA A 239 -0.23 20.50 19.75
CA ALA A 239 -1.27 19.60 20.22
C ALA A 239 -0.74 18.30 20.85
N SER A 240 0.58 18.05 20.76
CA SER A 240 1.17 16.82 21.27
C SER A 240 1.08 16.70 22.78
N PRO A 241 0.56 15.58 23.33
CA PRO A 241 0.49 15.38 24.77
C PRO A 241 1.87 15.20 25.38
N THR A 242 2.02 15.57 26.65
CA THR A 242 3.24 15.36 27.41
C THR A 242 2.92 14.79 28.81
N ALA A 243 3.87 14.06 29.37
CA ALA A 243 3.78 13.58 30.74
C ALA A 243 3.54 14.75 31.70
N CYS A 244 2.51 14.64 32.54
CA CYS A 244 2.14 15.65 33.51
C CYS A 244 1.94 17.08 32.93
N LYS A 245 1.71 17.22 31.64
CA LYS A 245 1.57 18.52 30.93
C LYS A 245 2.82 19.41 31.03
N TYR A 246 3.99 18.81 31.19
CA TYR A 246 5.23 19.61 31.35
C TYR A 246 5.64 20.37 30.10
N GLN A 247 5.35 19.85 28.89
CA GLN A 247 5.69 20.53 27.63
C GLN A 247 7.17 20.94 27.59
N ASP A 248 8.06 20.00 27.93
CA ASP A 248 9.50 20.24 27.98
C ASP A 248 10.12 20.37 26.57
N TRP A 249 9.42 19.92 25.51
CA TRP A 249 9.87 20.08 24.14
C TRP A 249 9.85 21.54 23.67
N HIS A 250 10.78 21.85 22.77
CA HIS A 250 10.78 23.09 21.99
C HIS A 250 11.02 22.75 20.53
N PHE A 251 10.32 23.43 19.62
CA PHE A 251 10.35 23.17 18.19
C PHE A 251 11.07 24.30 17.46
N ASN A 252 12.11 23.96 16.70
CA ASN A 252 12.84 24.88 15.84
C ASN A 252 12.49 24.56 14.39
N PHE A 253 11.59 25.34 13.79
CA PHE A 253 11.21 25.23 12.39
C PHE A 253 12.23 25.96 11.52
N VAL A 254 13.05 25.24 10.77
CA VAL A 254 14.13 25.78 9.96
C VAL A 254 13.75 25.67 8.48
N THR A 255 13.50 26.81 7.83
CA THR A 255 13.18 26.95 6.40
C THR A 255 14.34 27.61 5.61
N ASP A 256 15.43 28.01 6.27
CA ASP A 256 16.61 28.57 5.63
C ASP A 256 17.39 27.46 4.92
N LYS A 257 17.20 27.37 3.61
CA LYS A 257 17.86 26.37 2.76
C LYS A 257 19.39 26.46 2.79
N ALA A 258 19.93 27.67 2.95
CA ALA A 258 21.39 27.86 3.03
C ALA A 258 21.94 27.29 4.34
N LEU A 259 21.24 27.55 5.45
CA LEU A 259 21.58 27.00 6.76
C LEU A 259 21.49 25.46 6.78
N LEU A 260 20.44 24.89 6.20
CA LEU A 260 20.26 23.44 6.11
C LEU A 260 21.33 22.79 5.23
N LYS A 261 21.68 23.45 4.12
CA LYS A 261 22.76 22.99 3.25
C LYS A 261 24.13 23.01 3.95
N ASP A 262 24.47 24.10 4.62
CA ASP A 262 25.71 24.19 5.38
C ASP A 262 25.81 23.06 6.42
N TYR A 263 24.71 22.81 7.14
CA TYR A 263 24.63 21.72 8.12
C TYR A 263 24.85 20.36 7.50
N SER A 264 24.17 20.11 6.38
CA SER A 264 24.28 18.85 5.63
C SER A 264 25.69 18.66 5.06
N ASP A 265 26.34 19.73 4.61
CA ASP A 265 27.72 19.70 4.09
C ASP A 265 28.71 19.33 5.22
N GLU A 266 28.54 19.86 6.42
CA GLU A 266 29.38 19.50 7.57
C GLU A 266 29.18 18.06 8.00
N TYR A 267 27.90 17.62 8.08
CA TYR A 267 27.58 16.21 8.33
C TYR A 267 28.25 15.29 7.31
N ARG A 268 28.12 15.62 6.01
CA ARG A 268 28.72 14.83 4.93
C ARG A 268 30.24 14.78 5.04
N ALA A 269 30.90 15.88 5.35
CA ALA A 269 32.36 15.92 5.53
C ALA A 269 32.79 14.98 6.66
N GLY A 270 32.16 15.05 7.82
CA GLY A 270 32.42 14.14 8.96
C GLY A 270 32.15 12.67 8.64
N MET A 271 31.08 12.38 7.92
CA MET A 271 30.74 11.03 7.48
C MET A 271 31.78 10.48 6.49
N LEU A 272 32.15 11.27 5.45
CA LEU A 272 33.10 10.84 4.43
C LEU A 272 34.49 10.56 5.02
N ALA A 273 34.90 11.31 6.02
CA ALA A 273 36.20 11.10 6.70
C ALA A 273 36.32 9.71 7.36
N GLN A 274 35.19 9.02 7.61
CA GLN A 274 35.13 7.70 8.26
C GLN A 274 34.98 6.55 7.26
N LEU A 275 34.81 6.84 5.95
CA LEU A 275 34.53 5.87 4.92
C LEU A 275 35.79 5.54 4.08
N ASP A 276 35.84 4.32 3.52
CA ASP A 276 36.81 3.97 2.49
C ASP A 276 36.52 4.69 1.16
N ALA A 277 37.48 4.67 0.24
CA ALA A 277 37.44 5.45 -1.01
C ALA A 277 36.21 5.09 -1.89
N ALA A 278 35.78 3.83 -1.92
CA ALA A 278 34.64 3.39 -2.72
C ALA A 278 33.33 3.94 -2.15
N ASN A 279 33.18 3.91 -0.83
CA ASN A 279 32.02 4.46 -0.14
C ASN A 279 32.04 6.01 -0.13
N GLN A 280 33.23 6.65 -0.07
CA GLN A 280 33.35 8.09 -0.22
C GLN A 280 32.78 8.57 -1.57
N GLU A 281 33.09 7.90 -2.67
CA GLU A 281 32.55 8.26 -3.99
C GLU A 281 31.03 8.08 -4.04
N LYS A 282 30.51 6.97 -3.49
CA LYS A 282 29.07 6.70 -3.41
C LYS A 282 28.29 7.78 -2.67
N TYR A 283 28.83 8.31 -1.58
CA TYR A 283 28.14 9.27 -0.72
C TYR A 283 28.61 10.73 -0.91
N ARG A 284 29.36 11.00 -1.96
CA ARG A 284 29.94 12.31 -2.25
C ARG A 284 28.93 13.46 -2.33
N GLN A 285 27.71 13.15 -2.77
CA GLN A 285 26.62 14.12 -2.90
C GLN A 285 25.49 13.87 -1.90
N TYR A 286 25.76 13.11 -0.83
CA TYR A 286 24.74 12.80 0.15
C TYR A 286 24.24 14.07 0.83
N ASP A 287 22.92 14.26 0.85
CA ASP A 287 22.25 15.31 1.59
C ASP A 287 21.49 14.70 2.79
N LEU A 288 21.81 15.18 4.00
CA LEU A 288 21.23 14.70 5.24
C LEU A 288 19.70 14.91 5.28
N PHE A 289 19.23 16.00 4.67
CA PHE A 289 17.83 16.41 4.68
C PHE A 289 17.08 16.11 3.37
N PHE A 290 17.74 15.47 2.40
CA PHE A 290 17.13 15.03 1.14
C PHE A 290 16.48 16.17 0.34
N ASN A 291 17.04 17.36 0.39
CA ASN A 291 16.53 18.59 -0.23
C ASN A 291 15.20 19.11 0.38
N ALA A 292 14.90 18.76 1.61
CA ALA A 292 13.66 19.20 2.26
C ALA A 292 13.62 20.73 2.42
N PRO A 293 12.49 21.39 2.11
CA PRO A 293 12.31 22.83 2.29
C PRO A 293 12.07 23.21 3.77
N LEU A 294 11.74 22.26 4.62
CA LEU A 294 11.54 22.45 6.06
C LEU A 294 12.17 21.30 6.84
N VAL A 295 12.94 21.65 7.87
CA VAL A 295 13.37 20.71 8.91
C VAL A 295 12.95 21.24 10.27
N VAL A 296 12.24 20.42 11.04
CA VAL A 296 11.87 20.74 12.43
C VAL A 296 12.80 19.98 13.36
N PHE A 297 13.56 20.72 14.17
CA PHE A 297 14.38 20.15 15.24
C PHE A 297 13.58 20.23 16.55
N ILE A 298 13.40 19.10 17.20
CA ILE A 298 12.77 19.01 18.52
C ILE A 298 13.89 18.91 19.54
N THR A 299 13.86 19.82 20.51
CA THR A 299 14.85 19.91 21.57
C THR A 299 14.20 19.76 22.94
N LEU A 300 14.97 19.31 23.91
CA LEU A 300 14.57 19.13 25.32
C LEU A 300 15.58 19.79 26.24
N PRO A 301 15.17 20.24 27.44
CA PRO A 301 16.12 20.64 28.47
C PRO A 301 17.13 19.50 28.72
N LYS A 302 18.41 19.84 28.99
CA LYS A 302 19.42 18.87 29.43
C LYS A 302 19.01 18.13 30.70
N GLU A 303 18.23 18.82 31.56
CA GLU A 303 17.63 18.27 32.76
C GLU A 303 16.08 18.42 32.67
N PRO A 304 15.40 17.48 31.98
CA PRO A 304 13.96 17.58 31.79
C PRO A 304 13.21 17.28 33.10
N ARG A 305 12.04 17.90 33.27
CA ARG A 305 11.16 17.69 34.45
C ARG A 305 10.56 16.27 34.49
N SER A 306 10.50 15.61 33.35
CA SER A 306 9.96 14.26 33.22
C SER A 306 11.00 13.30 32.66
N ARG A 307 11.13 12.12 33.27
CA ARG A 307 11.89 10.98 32.68
C ARG A 307 11.33 10.49 31.35
N PHE A 308 10.12 10.92 30.99
CA PHE A 308 9.44 10.57 29.73
C PHE A 308 9.61 11.64 28.64
N ALA A 309 10.40 12.67 28.85
CA ALA A 309 10.56 13.77 27.88
C ALA A 309 10.95 13.28 26.46
N GLN A 310 11.79 12.24 26.36
CA GLN A 310 12.15 11.62 25.06
C GLN A 310 10.95 10.93 24.40
N VAL A 311 10.05 10.32 25.19
CA VAL A 311 8.80 9.74 24.69
C VAL A 311 7.89 10.86 24.19
N ASP A 312 7.77 11.96 24.94
CA ASP A 312 6.98 13.14 24.58
C ASP A 312 7.48 13.74 23.24
N ALA A 313 8.79 13.83 23.03
CA ALA A 313 9.39 14.25 21.75
C ALA A 313 9.09 13.25 20.61
N GLY A 314 9.09 11.95 20.90
CA GLY A 314 8.69 10.91 19.94
C GLY A 314 7.23 11.01 19.51
N ILE A 315 6.32 11.33 20.46
CA ILE A 315 4.90 11.59 20.15
C ILE A 315 4.76 12.83 19.27
N ALA A 316 5.48 13.90 19.59
CA ALA A 316 5.41 15.16 18.83
C ALA A 316 5.92 15.00 17.40
N VAL A 317 7.03 14.27 17.19
CA VAL A 317 7.56 14.03 15.84
C VAL A 317 6.62 13.17 14.99
N GLU A 318 5.90 12.21 15.59
CA GLU A 318 4.90 11.42 14.86
C GLU A 318 3.67 12.26 14.51
N ASN A 319 3.19 13.16 15.40
CA ASN A 319 2.11 14.09 15.07
C ASN A 319 2.48 14.97 13.86
N LEU A 320 3.71 15.46 13.80
CA LEU A 320 4.22 16.20 12.63
C LEU A 320 4.21 15.33 11.37
N ALA A 321 4.65 14.08 11.47
CA ALA A 321 4.70 13.16 10.34
C ALA A 321 3.30 12.81 9.80
N LEU A 322 2.33 12.58 10.70
CA LEU A 322 0.94 12.29 10.33
C LEU A 322 0.22 13.51 9.77
N SER A 323 0.48 14.70 10.33
CA SER A 323 -0.06 15.97 9.81
C SER A 323 0.48 16.25 8.41
N ALA A 324 1.78 16.06 8.17
CA ALA A 324 2.38 16.16 6.85
C ALA A 324 1.72 15.19 5.86
N GLN A 325 1.55 13.92 6.24
CA GLN A 325 0.87 12.91 5.41
C GLN A 325 -0.57 13.30 5.09
N GLY A 326 -1.32 13.81 6.06
CA GLY A 326 -2.71 14.27 5.85
C GLY A 326 -2.83 15.46 4.89
N MET A 327 -1.77 16.25 4.72
CA MET A 327 -1.67 17.33 3.73
C MET A 327 -1.09 16.87 2.37
N GLY A 328 -0.79 15.58 2.18
CA GLY A 328 -0.14 15.09 0.97
C GLY A 328 1.37 15.38 0.90
N LEU A 329 1.98 15.81 2.00
CA LEU A 329 3.42 16.04 2.10
C LEU A 329 4.16 14.76 2.50
N GLY A 330 5.39 14.63 2.04
CA GLY A 330 6.31 13.61 2.51
C GLY A 330 7.06 14.03 3.78
N SER A 331 7.50 13.03 4.56
CA SER A 331 8.33 13.30 5.73
C SER A 331 9.35 12.19 6.00
N VAL A 332 10.42 12.52 6.71
CA VAL A 332 11.37 11.54 7.27
C VAL A 332 11.89 11.98 8.63
N ILE A 333 11.77 11.10 9.62
CA ILE A 333 12.30 11.32 10.97
C ILE A 333 13.79 11.02 10.98
N LEU A 334 14.59 11.92 11.57
CA LEU A 334 16.04 11.94 11.49
C LEU A 334 16.70 12.01 12.89
N GLY A 335 17.45 10.98 13.25
CA GLY A 335 18.34 10.98 14.41
C GLY A 335 19.76 11.47 14.11
N ARG A 336 20.22 11.35 12.86
CA ARG A 336 21.60 11.66 12.44
C ARG A 336 22.05 13.12 12.60
N PRO A 337 21.18 14.13 12.67
CA PRO A 337 21.64 15.47 13.06
C PRO A 337 22.42 15.51 14.38
N LEU A 338 22.23 14.55 15.26
CA LEU A 338 23.00 14.41 16.50
C LEU A 338 24.51 14.32 16.25
N ASP A 339 24.94 13.70 15.15
CA ASP A 339 26.37 13.47 14.87
C ASP A 339 27.14 14.80 14.73
N VAL A 340 26.53 15.85 14.15
CA VAL A 340 27.11 17.21 14.04
C VAL A 340 27.01 17.95 15.38
N LEU A 341 25.89 17.81 16.09
CA LEU A 341 25.65 18.52 17.35
C LEU A 341 26.55 18.02 18.50
N THR A 342 27.05 16.81 18.40
CA THR A 342 28.01 16.23 19.37
C THR A 342 29.48 16.40 18.94
N ALA A 343 29.73 16.94 17.73
CA ALA A 343 31.06 17.25 17.25
C ALA A 343 31.60 18.56 17.86
N GLU A 344 32.86 18.92 17.54
CA GLU A 344 33.54 20.09 18.09
C GLU A 344 32.77 21.42 17.89
N ASN A 345 32.07 21.55 16.75
CA ASN A 345 31.29 22.75 16.40
C ASN A 345 29.84 22.70 16.88
N GLY A 346 29.43 21.67 17.64
CA GLY A 346 28.03 21.41 18.01
C GLY A 346 27.35 22.62 18.67
N VAL A 347 28.02 23.30 19.62
CA VAL A 347 27.48 24.48 20.31
C VAL A 347 27.19 25.64 19.36
N GLN A 348 28.03 25.82 18.31
CA GLN A 348 27.79 26.86 17.31
C GLN A 348 26.55 26.53 16.46
N TRP A 349 26.35 25.23 16.14
CA TRP A 349 25.17 24.76 15.42
C TRP A 349 23.88 24.87 16.24
N GLU A 350 23.92 24.57 17.55
CA GLU A 350 22.77 24.80 18.44
C GLU A 350 22.30 26.25 18.36
N LYS A 351 23.25 27.21 18.41
CA LYS A 351 22.95 28.64 18.27
C LYS A 351 22.40 29.01 16.89
N ARG A 352 23.02 28.53 15.80
CA ARG A 352 22.58 28.81 14.43
C ARG A 352 21.19 28.26 14.14
N LEU A 353 20.86 27.09 14.71
CA LEU A 353 19.55 26.47 14.62
C LEU A 353 18.49 27.06 15.57
N GLY A 354 18.90 28.01 16.43
CA GLY A 354 17.99 28.69 17.35
C GLY A 354 17.57 27.85 18.56
N PHE A 355 18.40 26.90 19.00
CA PHE A 355 18.09 26.11 20.20
C PHE A 355 18.05 27.01 21.43
N MET A 356 17.09 26.74 22.31
CA MET A 356 17.03 27.43 23.60
C MET A 356 18.26 27.10 24.45
N GLU A 357 18.73 28.08 25.21
CA GLU A 357 19.80 27.85 26.18
C GLU A 357 19.45 26.73 27.15
N GLY A 358 20.37 25.81 27.38
CA GLY A 358 20.16 24.65 28.24
C GLY A 358 19.38 23.51 27.61
N HIS A 359 18.99 23.62 26.33
CA HIS A 359 18.39 22.53 25.58
C HIS A 359 19.43 21.71 24.83
N CYS A 360 19.06 20.48 24.49
CA CYS A 360 19.81 19.58 23.63
C CYS A 360 18.86 18.94 22.59
N PHE A 361 19.45 18.44 21.53
CA PHE A 361 18.73 17.74 20.46
C PHE A 361 18.04 16.47 20.97
N ALA A 362 16.78 16.26 20.60
CA ALA A 362 16.04 15.03 20.84
C ALA A 362 15.85 14.24 19.55
N ILE A 363 15.24 14.86 18.53
CA ILE A 363 14.93 14.26 17.24
C ILE A 363 14.67 15.37 16.22
N ALA A 364 14.76 15.07 14.91
CA ALA A 364 14.34 16.00 13.86
C ALA A 364 13.44 15.30 12.84
N ILE A 365 12.73 16.11 12.05
CA ILE A 365 11.94 15.65 10.92
C ILE A 365 12.13 16.60 9.74
N ALA A 366 12.42 16.04 8.57
CA ALA A 366 12.43 16.75 7.30
C ALA A 366 11.07 16.57 6.60
N ILE A 367 10.50 17.65 6.07
CA ILE A 367 9.16 17.70 5.49
C ILE A 367 9.19 18.48 4.18
N GLY A 368 8.43 18.02 3.17
CA GLY A 368 8.31 18.70 1.87
C GLY A 368 7.44 17.93 0.89
N HIS A 369 7.27 18.48 -0.31
CA HIS A 369 6.61 17.80 -1.41
C HIS A 369 7.49 16.67 -1.93
N ASN A 370 7.01 15.43 -1.85
CA ASN A 370 7.79 14.23 -2.17
C ASN A 370 8.00 14.05 -3.68
N THR A 371 9.20 13.68 -4.08
CA THR A 371 9.56 13.29 -5.47
C THR A 371 9.74 11.80 -5.63
N VAL A 372 9.63 11.03 -4.55
CA VAL A 372 9.83 9.58 -4.53
C VAL A 372 8.67 8.92 -3.78
N THR A 373 8.27 7.76 -4.26
CA THR A 373 7.35 6.86 -3.56
C THR A 373 8.12 5.74 -2.89
N LYS A 374 7.58 5.16 -1.84
CA LYS A 374 8.20 4.05 -1.12
C LYS A 374 7.14 3.11 -0.60
N ASP A 375 7.37 1.82 -0.78
CA ASP A 375 6.52 0.76 -0.24
C ASP A 375 6.51 0.73 1.28
N ALA A 376 5.45 0.14 1.85
CA ALA A 376 5.40 -0.16 3.26
C ALA A 376 6.54 -1.12 3.63
N HIS A 377 7.16 -0.90 4.80
CA HIS A 377 8.15 -1.85 5.30
C HIS A 377 7.48 -3.14 5.76
N PRO A 378 8.11 -4.31 5.57
CA PRO A 378 7.59 -5.56 6.10
C PRO A 378 7.61 -5.52 7.63
N VAL A 379 6.54 -6.04 8.24
CA VAL A 379 6.47 -6.19 9.70
C VAL A 379 7.10 -7.52 10.08
N GLY A 380 8.02 -7.50 11.04
CA GLY A 380 8.65 -8.71 11.56
C GLY A 380 7.66 -9.56 12.37
N GLU A 381 7.97 -10.85 12.50
CA GLU A 381 7.15 -11.80 13.26
C GLU A 381 7.13 -11.47 14.77
N ASN A 382 6.12 -11.99 15.47
CA ASN A 382 6.01 -11.95 16.94
C ASN A 382 6.02 -10.53 17.55
N LYS A 383 5.36 -9.56 16.87
CA LYS A 383 5.29 -8.17 17.35
C LYS A 383 4.08 -7.88 18.22
N ILE A 384 3.10 -8.78 18.28
CA ILE A 384 1.84 -8.60 19.01
C ILE A 384 1.58 -9.85 19.86
N SER A 385 1.12 -9.63 21.07
CA SER A 385 0.63 -10.68 21.97
C SER A 385 -0.71 -10.27 22.55
N PHE A 386 -1.68 -11.18 22.54
CA PHE A 386 -2.97 -10.99 23.20
C PHE A 386 -2.97 -11.78 24.53
N VAL A 387 -3.11 -11.11 25.64
CA VAL A 387 -3.35 -11.72 26.96
C VAL A 387 -4.85 -11.64 27.20
N LYS A 388 -5.49 -12.81 27.26
CA LYS A 388 -6.94 -12.95 27.49
C LYS A 388 -7.21 -13.46 28.88
#